data_42b0431efd318a632ee10c3ec4b777af
#
_entry.id   42b0431efd318a632ee10c3ec4b777af
#
_cell.length_a   1.000
_cell.length_b   1.000
_cell.length_c   1.000
_cell.angle_alpha   90.00
_cell.angle_beta   90.00
_cell.angle_gamma   90.00
#
_symmetry.space_group_name_H-M   'P 1'
#
loop_
_entity.id
_entity.type
_entity.pdbx_description
1 polymer ?
#
loop_
_entity_poly.entity_id
_entity_poly.type
_entity_poly.pdbx_seq_one_letter_code
_entity_poly.pdbx_strand_id
1 'polypeptide(L)'
;MGVWRIAKQFEANIFMHGVPRIISEVVNLKDFYGKNSYSPLLKTLQIEIISDINSCFELWKNFSPSKTLFDTWEFRLAFHKAYQYKPYFLLLKDQSEELALLPLWYEDEKKEYFWFGSDWQEEVRFFSKDPNYVPLLLFLAPSPLSLNAISRDSVRLLKDKIKFEEDEPKYVLNLEGFKNHEDYLMTLKKKTRYNLRKDRRKIERQNPKIIINNFSDFEHLLHLSKERFEQKGQKTDWEDPKRVEAFRQVIKLAGRSYKIRMISVLIGNQIAGVDLIAIFNNCYYTLICGYNVRSFSGIGNFVNLFEIDDAIRLGMKKIDFLQNSYEWKDNFFDAVPLFKYEK
;
A
#
# COMPACT_ATOMS: atom_id res chain seq x y z
N MET A 1 19.85 -22.21 18.94
CA MET A 1 18.90 -22.54 20.05
C MET A 1 18.72 -21.42 21.08
N GLY A 2 19.60 -20.43 21.19
CA GLY A 2 19.48 -19.32 22.16
C GLY A 2 18.39 -18.27 21.80
N VAL A 3 18.26 -17.92 20.54
CA VAL A 3 17.35 -16.86 20.05
C VAL A 3 15.87 -17.21 20.28
N TRP A 4 15.49 -18.47 20.12
CA TRP A 4 14.10 -18.95 20.33
C TRP A 4 13.63 -18.93 21.80
N ARG A 5 14.54 -19.07 22.75
CA ARG A 5 14.16 -18.95 24.18
C ARG A 5 13.91 -17.49 24.58
N ILE A 6 14.64 -16.56 23.98
CA ILE A 6 14.49 -15.13 24.24
C ILE A 6 13.16 -14.63 23.68
N ALA A 7 12.77 -15.05 22.47
CA ALA A 7 11.48 -14.66 21.87
C ALA A 7 10.28 -15.08 22.74
N LYS A 8 10.23 -16.31 23.25
CA LYS A 8 9.15 -16.78 24.15
C LYS A 8 9.10 -16.06 25.50
N GLN A 9 10.26 -15.66 26.04
CA GLN A 9 10.32 -14.90 27.28
C GLN A 9 9.89 -13.44 27.06
N PHE A 10 10.02 -12.96 25.83
CA PHE A 10 9.56 -11.66 25.35
C PHE A 10 8.04 -11.57 25.32
N GLU A 11 7.35 -12.56 24.71
CA GLU A 11 5.88 -12.61 24.64
C GLU A 11 5.22 -12.55 26.02
N ALA A 12 5.80 -13.25 27.00
CA ALA A 12 5.25 -13.27 28.36
C ALA A 12 5.41 -11.93 29.11
N ASN A 13 6.39 -11.10 28.74
CA ASN A 13 6.74 -9.87 29.46
C ASN A 13 6.20 -8.56 28.83
N ILE A 14 5.72 -8.59 27.59
CA ILE A 14 5.24 -7.41 26.86
C ILE A 14 3.72 -7.16 27.07
N PHE A 15 3.03 -8.04 27.76
CA PHE A 15 1.55 -8.01 27.90
C PHE A 15 0.95 -6.86 28.76
N MET A 16 1.72 -5.86 29.15
CA MET A 16 1.16 -4.64 29.76
C MET A 16 1.15 -3.49 28.75
N HIS A 17 0.00 -3.28 28.12
CA HIS A 17 -0.23 -2.14 27.23
C HIS A 17 -0.02 -0.80 27.96
N GLY A 18 0.69 0.13 27.33
CA GLY A 18 0.82 1.51 27.78
C GLY A 18 1.88 1.76 28.88
N VAL A 19 2.66 0.77 29.28
CA VAL A 19 3.76 0.97 30.24
C VAL A 19 5.11 0.91 29.51
N PRO A 20 5.88 2.01 29.47
CA PRO A 20 7.23 2.00 28.88
C PRO A 20 8.15 1.05 29.65
N ARG A 21 8.96 0.29 28.91
CA ARG A 21 9.99 -0.58 29.50
C ARG A 21 11.38 -0.23 28.99
N ILE A 22 12.35 -0.30 29.88
CA ILE A 22 13.76 -0.09 29.52
C ILE A 22 14.25 -1.28 28.71
N ILE A 23 14.81 -1.05 27.53
CA ILE A 23 15.25 -2.11 26.62
C ILE A 23 16.30 -3.01 27.24
N SER A 24 17.21 -2.45 28.08
CA SER A 24 18.21 -3.22 28.80
C SER A 24 17.64 -4.25 29.80
N GLU A 25 16.38 -4.09 30.21
CA GLU A 25 15.66 -5.05 31.06
C GLU A 25 15.02 -6.18 30.26
N VAL A 26 14.79 -5.95 28.97
CA VAL A 26 14.05 -6.82 28.07
C VAL A 26 14.96 -7.56 27.09
N VAL A 27 16.07 -6.95 26.69
CA VAL A 27 17.01 -7.48 25.69
C VAL A 27 18.39 -7.68 26.29
N ASN A 28 18.99 -8.85 26.07
CA ASN A 28 20.42 -9.01 26.31
C ASN A 28 21.19 -8.27 25.21
N LEU A 29 21.65 -7.08 25.52
CA LEU A 29 22.36 -6.19 24.60
C LEU A 29 23.62 -6.83 23.98
N LYS A 30 24.22 -7.85 24.64
CA LYS A 30 25.33 -8.62 24.08
C LYS A 30 24.93 -9.45 22.87
N ASP A 31 23.69 -9.92 22.82
CA ASP A 31 23.18 -10.71 21.71
C ASP A 31 22.87 -9.86 20.49
N PHE A 32 22.62 -8.55 20.71
CA PHE A 32 22.27 -7.61 19.65
C PHE A 32 23.49 -6.92 19.00
N TYR A 33 24.50 -6.51 19.81
CA TYR A 33 25.63 -5.71 19.33
C TYR A 33 26.99 -6.43 19.40
N GLY A 34 27.06 -7.68 19.87
CA GLY A 34 28.32 -8.38 20.12
C GLY A 34 29.06 -7.86 21.38
N LYS A 35 30.13 -8.56 21.78
CA LYS A 35 30.78 -8.37 23.07
C LYS A 35 31.44 -7.00 23.27
N ASN A 36 31.68 -6.20 22.23
CA ASN A 36 32.58 -5.02 22.30
C ASN A 36 31.93 -3.65 21.99
N SER A 37 30.62 -3.56 21.73
CA SER A 37 29.99 -2.29 21.34
C SER A 37 28.75 -1.96 22.16
N TYR A 38 28.93 -1.74 23.45
CA TYR A 38 27.90 -1.11 24.27
C TYR A 38 27.84 0.39 23.97
N SER A 39 26.83 0.84 23.26
CA SER A 39 26.50 2.26 23.26
C SER A 39 25.79 2.61 24.58
N PRO A 40 26.24 3.62 25.34
CA PRO A 40 25.55 4.11 26.54
C PRO A 40 24.09 4.49 26.26
N LEU A 41 23.80 4.90 25.02
CA LEU A 41 22.47 5.28 24.53
C LEU A 41 21.44 4.15 24.69
N LEU A 42 21.83 2.90 24.50
CA LEU A 42 20.90 1.76 24.59
C LEU A 42 20.37 1.50 26.00
N LYS A 43 21.05 2.01 27.03
CA LYS A 43 20.59 1.84 28.41
C LYS A 43 19.40 2.71 28.77
N THR A 44 19.13 3.76 27.99
CA THR A 44 18.04 4.71 28.22
C THR A 44 16.84 4.48 27.30
N LEU A 45 17.01 3.64 26.26
CA LEU A 45 15.94 3.33 25.32
C LEU A 45 14.82 2.53 25.99
N GLN A 46 13.60 2.92 25.69
CA GLN A 46 12.35 2.33 26.18
C GLN A 46 11.50 1.91 25.02
N ILE A 47 10.70 0.87 25.23
CA ILE A 47 9.65 0.44 24.32
C ILE A 47 8.29 0.59 24.97
N GLU A 48 7.31 0.97 24.16
CA GLU A 48 5.93 1.09 24.56
C GLU A 48 5.02 0.51 23.46
N ILE A 49 3.95 -0.19 23.87
CA ILE A 49 2.96 -0.72 22.94
C ILE A 49 1.68 0.08 23.09
N ILE A 50 1.29 0.72 21.98
CA ILE A 50 0.09 1.55 21.91
C ILE A 50 -0.97 0.85 21.08
N SER A 51 -2.18 0.72 21.62
CA SER A 51 -3.34 0.10 20.96
C SER A 51 -4.60 0.96 20.97
N ASP A 52 -4.59 2.09 21.70
CA ASP A 52 -5.66 3.08 21.60
C ASP A 52 -5.59 3.81 20.27
N ILE A 53 -6.70 3.83 19.53
CA ILE A 53 -6.73 4.34 18.15
C ILE A 53 -6.44 5.85 18.06
N ASN A 54 -6.79 6.63 19.07
CA ASN A 54 -6.53 8.07 19.09
C ASN A 54 -5.04 8.34 19.33
N SER A 55 -4.42 7.61 20.25
CA SER A 55 -2.99 7.65 20.49
C SER A 55 -2.20 7.16 19.26
N CYS A 56 -2.66 6.10 18.58
CA CYS A 56 -2.10 5.64 17.32
C CYS A 56 -2.17 6.72 16.23
N PHE A 57 -3.25 7.48 16.16
CA PHE A 57 -3.38 8.59 15.20
C PHE A 57 -2.34 9.69 15.44
N GLU A 58 -2.17 10.13 16.70
CA GLU A 58 -1.17 11.17 17.02
C GLU A 58 0.26 10.71 16.68
N LEU A 59 0.60 9.45 17.01
CA LEU A 59 1.89 8.87 16.62
C LEU A 59 2.04 8.79 15.10
N TRP A 60 1.01 8.33 14.39
CA TRP A 60 1.03 8.29 12.93
C TRP A 60 1.31 9.67 12.32
N LYS A 61 0.63 10.70 12.81
CA LYS A 61 0.81 12.08 12.37
C LYS A 61 2.23 12.59 12.59
N ASN A 62 2.86 12.20 13.72
CA ASN A 62 4.22 12.62 14.06
C ASN A 62 5.29 11.92 13.21
N PHE A 63 5.05 10.65 12.83
CA PHE A 63 6.06 9.82 12.19
C PHE A 63 5.86 9.59 10.69
N SER A 64 4.64 9.73 10.20
CA SER A 64 4.34 9.45 8.79
C SER A 64 5.14 10.34 7.85
N PRO A 65 5.86 9.78 6.87
CA PRO A 65 6.61 10.57 5.90
C PRO A 65 5.72 11.31 4.91
N SER A 66 4.42 11.02 4.85
CA SER A 66 3.41 11.64 3.97
C SER A 66 3.85 11.72 2.50
N LYS A 67 4.55 10.69 2.00
CA LYS A 67 5.07 10.66 0.62
C LYS A 67 4.14 9.96 -0.35
N THR A 68 3.45 8.91 0.11
CA THR A 68 2.54 8.11 -0.70
C THR A 68 1.13 8.12 -0.13
N LEU A 69 0.15 7.68 -0.91
CA LEU A 69 -1.23 7.48 -0.45
C LEU A 69 -1.27 6.59 0.81
N PHE A 70 -0.43 5.57 0.84
CA PHE A 70 -0.36 4.57 1.90
C PHE A 70 0.26 5.09 3.22
N ASP A 71 0.84 6.27 3.19
CA ASP A 71 1.32 7.00 4.36
C ASP A 71 0.20 7.84 5.01
N THR A 72 -0.96 7.97 4.38
CA THR A 72 -2.08 8.74 4.94
C THR A 72 -2.83 7.94 5.99
N TRP A 73 -3.15 8.58 7.12
CA TRP A 73 -3.92 7.94 8.18
C TRP A 73 -5.30 7.49 7.72
N GLU A 74 -6.00 8.33 6.97
CA GLU A 74 -7.37 8.04 6.52
C GLU A 74 -7.45 6.81 5.63
N PHE A 75 -6.44 6.57 4.77
CA PHE A 75 -6.40 5.37 3.96
C PHE A 75 -6.24 4.12 4.83
N ARG A 76 -5.32 4.14 5.80
CA ARG A 76 -5.13 3.02 6.75
C ARG A 76 -6.31 2.82 7.68
N LEU A 77 -6.89 3.91 8.17
CA LEU A 77 -8.09 3.89 9.01
C LEU A 77 -9.28 3.28 8.28
N ALA A 78 -9.40 3.45 6.96
CA ALA A 78 -10.47 2.83 6.17
C ALA A 78 -10.45 1.30 6.31
N PHE A 79 -9.28 0.69 6.20
CA PHE A 79 -9.10 -0.75 6.41
C PHE A 79 -9.32 -1.14 7.86
N HIS A 80 -8.77 -0.38 8.81
CA HIS A 80 -9.01 -0.65 10.22
C HIS A 80 -10.50 -0.61 10.59
N LYS A 81 -11.28 0.32 10.04
CA LYS A 81 -12.74 0.40 10.28
C LYS A 81 -13.48 -0.83 9.75
N ALA A 82 -13.01 -1.42 8.67
CA ALA A 82 -13.64 -2.59 8.06
C ALA A 82 -13.24 -3.91 8.75
N TYR A 83 -11.95 -4.08 9.01
CA TYR A 83 -11.41 -5.32 9.56
C TYR A 83 -11.46 -5.37 11.09
N GLN A 84 -11.36 -4.22 11.77
CA GLN A 84 -11.40 -4.05 13.22
C GLN A 84 -10.32 -4.82 13.99
N TYR A 85 -9.21 -5.15 13.33
CA TYR A 85 -8.07 -5.79 13.98
C TYR A 85 -7.42 -4.87 14.98
N LYS A 86 -6.91 -5.46 16.07
CA LYS A 86 -6.33 -4.71 17.18
C LYS A 86 -5.03 -4.02 16.77
N PRO A 87 -4.92 -2.68 16.93
CA PRO A 87 -3.65 -1.98 16.70
C PRO A 87 -2.56 -2.45 17.67
N TYR A 88 -1.34 -2.52 17.17
CA TYR A 88 -0.14 -2.85 17.92
C TYR A 88 1.00 -1.94 17.46
N PHE A 89 1.03 -0.71 17.94
CA PHE A 89 2.07 0.24 17.57
C PHE A 89 3.24 0.13 18.53
N LEU A 90 4.37 -0.36 18.04
CA LEU A 90 5.60 -0.48 18.82
C LEU A 90 6.39 0.82 18.72
N LEU A 91 6.41 1.58 19.81
CA LEU A 91 7.07 2.87 19.92
C LEU A 91 8.40 2.73 20.64
N LEU A 92 9.48 3.21 20.00
CA LEU A 92 10.81 3.34 20.59
C LEU A 92 11.03 4.78 21.07
N LYS A 93 11.44 4.94 22.32
CA LYS A 93 11.67 6.24 22.97
C LYS A 93 13.04 6.29 23.63
N ASP A 94 13.58 7.50 23.78
CA ASP A 94 14.65 7.82 24.73
C ASP A 94 14.11 8.89 25.69
N GLN A 95 13.87 8.48 26.93
CA GLN A 95 13.16 9.29 27.92
C GLN A 95 11.79 9.77 27.36
N SER A 96 11.66 11.08 27.09
CA SER A 96 10.43 11.68 26.52
C SER A 96 10.47 11.79 24.99
N GLU A 97 11.61 11.54 24.36
CA GLU A 97 11.77 11.68 22.91
C GLU A 97 11.32 10.41 22.18
N GLU A 98 10.36 10.55 21.29
CA GLU A 98 9.89 9.51 20.38
C GLU A 98 10.88 9.39 19.20
N LEU A 99 11.46 8.19 19.00
CA LEU A 99 12.56 7.97 18.04
C LEU A 99 12.14 7.21 16.80
N ALA A 100 11.32 6.18 16.98
CA ALA A 100 10.87 5.33 15.87
C ALA A 100 9.56 4.61 16.24
N LEU A 101 8.78 4.29 15.21
CA LEU A 101 7.47 3.66 15.34
C LEU A 101 7.33 2.52 14.33
N LEU A 102 6.90 1.35 14.78
CA LEU A 102 6.47 0.25 13.93
C LEU A 102 4.96 0.07 14.07
N PRO A 103 4.16 0.60 13.14
CA PRO A 103 2.71 0.56 13.21
C PRO A 103 2.19 -0.77 12.68
N LEU A 104 1.78 -1.64 13.58
CA LEU A 104 1.26 -2.97 13.28
C LEU A 104 -0.20 -3.10 13.70
N TRP A 105 -0.84 -4.17 13.24
CA TRP A 105 -2.04 -4.75 13.80
C TRP A 105 -1.89 -6.28 13.88
N TYR A 106 -2.73 -6.92 14.66
CA TYR A 106 -2.77 -8.37 14.78
C TYR A 106 -3.99 -8.93 14.06
N GLU A 107 -3.78 -9.84 13.11
CA GLU A 107 -4.85 -10.56 12.39
C GLU A 107 -5.15 -11.88 13.09
N ASP A 108 -6.31 -11.94 13.75
CA ASP A 108 -6.71 -13.10 14.56
C ASP A 108 -6.87 -14.37 13.72
N GLU A 109 -7.33 -14.24 12.48
CA GLU A 109 -7.55 -15.36 11.57
C GLU A 109 -6.22 -16.01 11.12
N LYS A 110 -5.19 -15.19 10.88
CA LYS A 110 -3.85 -15.64 10.47
C LYS A 110 -2.93 -15.90 11.66
N LYS A 111 -3.29 -15.37 12.84
CA LYS A 111 -2.45 -15.38 14.06
C LYS A 111 -1.09 -14.75 13.86
N GLU A 112 -1.06 -13.63 13.15
CA GLU A 112 0.15 -12.99 12.67
C GLU A 112 0.02 -11.47 12.70
N TYR A 113 1.17 -10.78 12.82
CA TYR A 113 1.24 -9.32 12.78
C TYR A 113 1.58 -8.83 11.38
N PHE A 114 0.89 -7.78 10.96
CA PHE A 114 1.06 -7.10 9.67
C PHE A 114 1.15 -5.59 9.89
N TRP A 115 1.46 -4.84 8.83
CA TRP A 115 1.32 -3.39 8.86
C TRP A 115 -0.10 -2.99 9.27
N PHE A 116 -0.23 -1.96 10.09
CA PHE A 116 -1.53 -1.39 10.44
C PHE A 116 -2.29 -0.95 9.19
N GLY A 117 -3.55 -1.35 9.06
CA GLY A 117 -4.36 -1.11 7.86
C GLY A 117 -3.81 -1.81 6.62
N SER A 118 -3.22 -3.00 6.81
CA SER A 118 -2.69 -3.87 5.78
C SER A 118 -3.76 -4.36 4.82
N ASP A 119 -3.29 -5.13 3.86
CA ASP A 119 -4.00 -5.85 2.82
C ASP A 119 -4.18 -5.08 1.50
N TRP A 120 -3.95 -3.76 1.47
CA TRP A 120 -3.90 -2.96 0.26
C TRP A 120 -2.89 -1.80 0.33
N GLN A 121 -1.82 -1.96 1.07
CA GLN A 121 -0.72 -1.01 1.01
C GLN A 121 0.28 -1.48 -0.05
N GLU A 122 0.72 -0.57 -0.88
CA GLU A 122 1.54 -0.95 -2.03
C GLU A 122 2.86 -0.18 -2.11
N GLU A 123 3.20 0.55 -1.09
CA GLU A 123 4.53 1.09 -0.82
C GLU A 123 4.58 1.59 0.63
N VAL A 124 5.39 0.94 1.46
CA VAL A 124 5.52 1.27 2.88
C VAL A 124 6.95 1.67 3.19
N ARG A 125 7.11 2.62 4.11
CA ARG A 125 8.39 3.04 4.69
C ARG A 125 8.37 2.81 6.19
N PHE A 126 9.56 2.57 6.76
CA PHE A 126 9.69 2.56 8.20
C PHE A 126 9.60 3.99 8.76
N PHE A 127 8.91 4.13 9.88
CA PHE A 127 8.70 5.40 10.56
C PHE A 127 9.80 5.57 11.61
N SER A 128 10.87 6.26 11.26
CA SER A 128 12.03 6.43 12.14
C SER A 128 12.75 7.75 11.87
N LYS A 129 13.16 8.44 12.94
CA LYS A 129 14.02 9.62 12.86
C LYS A 129 15.43 9.27 12.37
N ASP A 130 15.92 8.09 12.75
CA ASP A 130 17.19 7.52 12.28
C ASP A 130 16.96 6.07 11.82
N PRO A 131 17.35 5.72 10.58
CA PRO A 131 17.25 4.33 10.08
C PRO A 131 17.94 3.30 10.98
N ASN A 132 18.91 3.70 11.80
CA ASN A 132 19.60 2.81 12.73
C ASN A 132 18.70 2.23 13.84
N TYR A 133 17.53 2.81 14.09
CA TYR A 133 16.55 2.27 15.04
C TYR A 133 15.67 1.15 14.44
N VAL A 134 15.58 1.06 13.11
CA VAL A 134 14.73 0.05 12.45
C VAL A 134 15.13 -1.39 12.76
N PRO A 135 16.44 -1.77 12.75
CA PRO A 135 16.86 -3.11 13.16
C PRO A 135 16.41 -3.48 14.58
N LEU A 136 16.47 -2.52 15.50
CA LEU A 136 16.03 -2.73 16.88
C LEU A 136 14.50 -2.90 16.96
N LEU A 137 13.72 -2.08 16.23
CA LEU A 137 12.26 -2.25 16.15
C LEU A 137 11.87 -3.64 15.61
N LEU A 138 12.50 -4.10 14.53
CA LEU A 138 12.24 -5.41 13.95
C LEU A 138 12.67 -6.56 14.86
N PHE A 139 13.77 -6.38 15.58
CA PHE A 139 14.19 -7.35 16.60
C PHE A 139 13.18 -7.45 17.75
N LEU A 140 12.64 -6.32 18.21
CA LEU A 140 11.68 -6.23 19.30
C LEU A 140 10.24 -6.53 18.86
N ALA A 141 9.95 -6.51 17.56
CA ALA A 141 8.63 -6.80 17.03
C ALA A 141 8.17 -8.21 17.40
N PRO A 142 6.86 -8.41 17.62
CA PRO A 142 6.29 -9.73 17.89
C PRO A 142 6.49 -10.69 16.72
N SER A 143 6.28 -11.99 16.96
CA SER A 143 6.35 -13.06 15.96
C SER A 143 5.10 -13.94 16.09
N PRO A 144 4.52 -14.45 14.99
CA PRO A 144 4.92 -14.24 13.60
C PRO A 144 4.64 -12.83 13.08
N LEU A 145 5.50 -12.32 12.22
CA LEU A 145 5.41 -10.98 11.63
C LEU A 145 5.66 -11.06 10.12
N SER A 146 4.76 -10.46 9.32
CA SER A 146 4.92 -10.33 7.88
C SER A 146 4.75 -8.87 7.46
N LEU A 147 5.78 -8.31 6.85
CA LEU A 147 5.81 -6.92 6.35
C LEU A 147 6.10 -6.95 4.86
N ASN A 148 5.12 -6.60 4.05
CA ASN A 148 5.22 -6.56 2.59
C ASN A 148 5.29 -5.12 2.06
N ALA A 149 5.49 -4.98 0.76
CA ALA A 149 5.50 -3.72 0.02
C ALA A 149 6.49 -2.67 0.58
N ILE A 150 7.61 -3.10 1.16
CA ILE A 150 8.64 -2.21 1.70
C ILE A 150 9.37 -1.50 0.56
N SER A 151 9.46 -0.17 0.63
CA SER A 151 10.07 0.64 -0.42
C SER A 151 11.56 0.36 -0.58
N ARG A 152 12.05 0.43 -1.83
CA ARG A 152 13.47 0.30 -2.18
C ARG A 152 14.37 1.26 -1.38
N ASP A 153 13.90 2.47 -1.14
CA ASP A 153 14.69 3.47 -0.38
C ASP A 153 14.92 3.02 1.07
N SER A 154 13.90 2.44 1.71
CA SER A 154 14.03 1.88 3.07
C SER A 154 15.05 0.74 3.10
N VAL A 155 14.96 -0.19 2.15
CA VAL A 155 15.88 -1.33 2.06
C VAL A 155 17.31 -0.89 1.82
N ARG A 156 17.53 0.09 0.93
CA ARG A 156 18.88 0.61 0.62
C ARG A 156 19.60 1.16 1.85
N LEU A 157 18.86 1.77 2.78
CA LEU A 157 19.42 2.30 4.03
C LEU A 157 19.74 1.22 5.06
N LEU A 158 19.18 0.02 4.91
CA LEU A 158 19.21 -1.05 5.90
C LEU A 158 19.89 -2.35 5.40
N LYS A 159 20.32 -2.41 4.14
CA LYS A 159 20.78 -3.62 3.45
C LYS A 159 21.90 -4.38 4.15
N ASP A 160 22.78 -3.67 4.87
CA ASP A 160 23.91 -4.26 5.59
C ASP A 160 23.55 -4.75 7.00
N LYS A 161 22.30 -4.53 7.45
CA LYS A 161 21.83 -4.80 8.80
C LYS A 161 20.68 -5.79 8.86
N ILE A 162 19.84 -5.81 7.81
CA ILE A 162 18.63 -6.62 7.73
C ILE A 162 18.57 -7.27 6.36
N LYS A 163 18.26 -8.56 6.34
CA LYS A 163 17.96 -9.27 5.10
C LYS A 163 16.50 -9.07 4.76
N PHE A 164 16.24 -8.45 3.63
CA PHE A 164 14.93 -8.36 3.01
C PHE A 164 14.86 -9.32 1.82
N GLU A 165 13.66 -9.81 1.51
CA GLU A 165 13.38 -10.58 0.31
C GLU A 165 12.70 -9.70 -0.73
N GLU A 166 12.80 -10.05 -2.01
CA GLU A 166 12.05 -9.39 -3.06
C GLU A 166 10.55 -9.66 -2.91
N ASP A 167 9.75 -8.65 -3.13
CA ASP A 167 8.29 -8.71 -3.18
C ASP A 167 7.83 -8.39 -4.61
N GLU A 168 6.54 -8.57 -4.90
CA GLU A 168 5.97 -8.17 -6.18
C GLU A 168 6.24 -6.69 -6.46
N PRO A 169 6.78 -6.35 -7.63
CA PRO A 169 7.04 -4.97 -7.98
C PRO A 169 5.75 -4.19 -8.19
N LYS A 170 5.80 -2.89 -8.00
CA LYS A 170 4.76 -1.98 -8.48
C LYS A 170 5.12 -1.37 -9.81
N TYR A 171 4.13 -0.83 -10.51
CA TYR A 171 4.27 -0.30 -11.85
C TYR A 171 3.93 1.18 -11.90
N VAL A 172 4.80 1.99 -12.49
CA VAL A 172 4.68 3.44 -12.50
C VAL A 172 4.88 3.98 -13.92
N LEU A 173 4.10 4.98 -14.29
CA LEU A 173 4.32 5.80 -15.48
C LEU A 173 4.67 7.23 -15.05
N ASN A 174 5.89 7.68 -15.35
CA ASN A 174 6.25 9.09 -15.23
C ASN A 174 5.60 9.88 -16.37
N LEU A 175 4.91 10.96 -16.04
CA LEU A 175 4.19 11.81 -17.01
C LEU A 175 5.00 13.02 -17.46
N GLU A 176 6.21 13.22 -16.91
CA GLU A 176 7.04 14.37 -17.27
C GLU A 176 7.36 14.39 -18.77
N GLY A 177 7.08 15.50 -19.41
CA GLY A 177 7.28 15.69 -20.84
C GLY A 177 6.12 15.24 -21.73
N PHE A 178 5.12 14.52 -21.22
CA PHE A 178 3.95 14.13 -21.98
C PHE A 178 2.87 15.22 -21.96
N LYS A 179 2.31 15.53 -23.12
CA LYS A 179 1.17 16.44 -23.28
C LYS A 179 -0.14 15.70 -23.36
N ASN A 180 -0.12 14.45 -23.79
CA ASN A 180 -1.28 13.56 -23.92
C ASN A 180 -0.81 12.10 -24.07
N HIS A 181 -1.77 11.15 -24.11
CA HIS A 181 -1.49 9.72 -24.27
C HIS A 181 -0.73 9.38 -25.56
N GLU A 182 -0.81 10.18 -26.63
CA GLU A 182 -0.06 9.90 -27.86
C GLU A 182 1.45 10.05 -27.66
N ASP A 183 1.90 11.01 -26.85
CA ASP A 183 3.31 11.15 -26.51
C ASP A 183 3.80 9.90 -25.77
N TYR A 184 3.02 9.41 -24.83
CA TYR A 184 3.30 8.12 -24.17
C TYR A 184 3.32 6.96 -25.16
N LEU A 185 2.34 6.85 -26.07
CA LEU A 185 2.30 5.79 -27.07
C LEU A 185 3.56 5.80 -27.96
N MET A 186 4.15 6.97 -28.22
CA MET A 186 5.38 7.06 -29.02
C MET A 186 6.59 6.44 -28.31
N THR A 187 6.59 6.26 -27.00
CA THR A 187 7.66 5.57 -26.26
C THR A 187 7.57 4.04 -26.40
N LEU A 188 6.41 3.51 -26.78
CA LEU A 188 6.17 2.07 -26.87
C LEU A 188 6.62 1.48 -28.22
N LYS A 189 6.87 0.16 -28.22
CA LYS A 189 7.15 -0.61 -29.44
C LYS A 189 6.02 -0.44 -30.47
N LYS A 190 6.37 -0.38 -31.77
CA LYS A 190 5.42 -0.16 -32.88
C LYS A 190 4.18 -1.07 -32.83
N LYS A 191 4.36 -2.37 -32.55
CA LYS A 191 3.25 -3.34 -32.47
C LYS A 191 2.32 -3.04 -31.29
N THR A 192 2.86 -2.74 -30.12
CA THR A 192 2.11 -2.39 -28.92
C THR A 192 1.29 -1.12 -29.15
N ARG A 193 1.93 -0.07 -29.62
CA ARG A 193 1.29 1.21 -29.98
C ARG A 193 0.15 1.03 -31.01
N TYR A 194 0.36 0.21 -32.04
CA TYR A 194 -0.67 -0.09 -33.02
C TYR A 194 -1.89 -0.75 -32.37
N ASN A 195 -1.67 -1.74 -31.50
CA ASN A 195 -2.77 -2.46 -30.82
C ASN A 195 -3.57 -1.51 -29.90
N LEU A 196 -2.88 -0.69 -29.11
CA LEU A 196 -3.57 0.27 -28.20
C LEU A 196 -4.40 1.28 -28.99
N ARG A 197 -3.87 1.83 -30.09
CA ARG A 197 -4.63 2.73 -30.98
C ARG A 197 -5.80 2.03 -31.65
N LYS A 198 -5.67 0.75 -32.00
CA LYS A 198 -6.75 -0.06 -32.57
C LYS A 198 -7.88 -0.25 -31.55
N ASP A 199 -7.53 -0.62 -30.32
CA ASP A 199 -8.52 -0.83 -29.25
C ASP A 199 -9.21 0.48 -28.89
N ARG A 200 -8.48 1.59 -28.75
CA ARG A 200 -9.06 2.92 -28.55
C ARG A 200 -10.06 3.27 -29.62
N ARG A 201 -9.68 3.21 -30.91
CA ARG A 201 -10.58 3.50 -32.02
C ARG A 201 -11.82 2.60 -32.08
N LYS A 202 -11.67 1.33 -31.67
CA LYS A 202 -12.79 0.37 -31.62
C LYS A 202 -13.84 0.81 -30.58
N ILE A 203 -13.41 1.31 -29.44
CA ILE A 203 -14.32 1.83 -28.40
C ILE A 203 -14.89 3.19 -28.81
N GLU A 204 -14.08 4.12 -29.31
CA GLU A 204 -14.52 5.46 -29.74
C GLU A 204 -15.62 5.39 -30.80
N ARG A 205 -15.60 4.44 -31.75
CA ARG A 205 -16.66 4.23 -32.75
C ARG A 205 -18.01 3.84 -32.14
N GLN A 206 -18.04 3.42 -30.90
CA GLN A 206 -19.27 3.08 -30.17
C GLN A 206 -19.82 4.27 -29.35
N ASN A 207 -19.27 5.48 -29.56
CA ASN A 207 -19.66 6.72 -28.90
C ASN A 207 -19.71 6.60 -27.36
N PRO A 208 -18.57 6.27 -26.70
CA PRO A 208 -18.55 6.13 -25.26
C PRO A 208 -18.80 7.47 -24.57
N LYS A 209 -19.58 7.45 -23.49
CA LYS A 209 -19.76 8.58 -22.59
C LYS A 209 -18.96 8.33 -21.34
N ILE A 210 -18.16 9.32 -20.93
CA ILE A 210 -17.37 9.26 -19.70
C ILE A 210 -18.07 10.06 -18.64
N ILE A 211 -18.37 9.42 -17.52
CA ILE A 211 -18.96 10.03 -16.34
C ILE A 211 -17.90 10.04 -15.24
N ILE A 212 -17.74 11.20 -14.61
CA ILE A 212 -16.75 11.40 -13.57
C ILE A 212 -17.44 11.57 -12.21
N ASN A 213 -16.93 10.86 -11.20
CA ASN A 213 -17.36 10.97 -9.80
C ASN A 213 -18.84 10.56 -9.56
N ASN A 214 -19.38 9.63 -10.36
CA ASN A 214 -20.60 8.95 -9.99
C ASN A 214 -20.30 7.76 -9.06
N PHE A 215 -20.23 8.01 -7.76
CA PHE A 215 -19.84 6.99 -6.77
C PHE A 215 -20.87 5.87 -6.59
N SER A 216 -22.09 6.01 -7.12
CA SER A 216 -23.07 4.91 -7.16
C SER A 216 -22.63 3.76 -8.07
N ASP A 217 -21.72 4.01 -9.02
CA ASP A 217 -21.18 3.00 -9.92
C ASP A 217 -20.13 2.08 -9.23
N PHE A 218 -19.84 2.29 -7.94
CA PHE A 218 -18.97 1.40 -7.18
C PHE A 218 -19.45 -0.04 -7.15
N GLU A 219 -20.75 -0.25 -7.03
CA GLU A 219 -21.35 -1.60 -7.08
C GLU A 219 -21.20 -2.25 -8.46
N HIS A 220 -21.29 -1.46 -9.55
CA HIS A 220 -21.02 -1.93 -10.90
C HIS A 220 -19.55 -2.32 -11.09
N LEU A 221 -18.62 -1.54 -10.51
CA LEU A 221 -17.18 -1.87 -10.51
C LEU A 221 -16.96 -3.24 -9.89
N LEU A 222 -17.49 -3.47 -8.70
CA LEU A 222 -17.36 -4.76 -7.99
C LEU A 222 -17.93 -5.91 -8.79
N HIS A 223 -19.13 -5.73 -9.36
CA HIS A 223 -19.79 -6.75 -10.19
C HIS A 223 -18.94 -7.11 -11.41
N LEU A 224 -18.48 -6.13 -12.18
CA LEU A 224 -17.66 -6.35 -13.37
C LEU A 224 -16.29 -6.97 -13.03
N SER A 225 -15.70 -6.59 -11.88
CA SER A 225 -14.48 -7.21 -11.43
C SER A 225 -14.67 -8.68 -11.07
N LYS A 226 -15.73 -9.03 -10.32
CA LYS A 226 -16.08 -10.42 -9.97
C LYS A 226 -16.29 -11.27 -11.22
N GLU A 227 -17.15 -10.80 -12.15
CA GLU A 227 -17.40 -11.53 -13.42
C GLU A 227 -16.09 -11.84 -14.18
N ARG A 228 -15.15 -10.89 -14.21
CA ARG A 228 -13.85 -11.09 -14.88
C ARG A 228 -13.02 -12.20 -14.26
N PHE A 229 -12.99 -12.31 -12.92
CA PHE A 229 -12.27 -13.38 -12.22
C PHE A 229 -12.97 -14.73 -12.40
N GLU A 230 -14.30 -14.77 -12.30
CA GLU A 230 -15.11 -15.98 -12.54
C GLU A 230 -14.90 -16.53 -13.94
N GLN A 231 -14.86 -15.68 -14.98
CA GLN A 231 -14.58 -16.09 -16.36
C GLN A 231 -13.19 -16.74 -16.53
N LYS A 232 -12.23 -16.43 -15.64
CA LYS A 232 -10.92 -17.04 -15.60
C LYS A 232 -10.84 -18.27 -14.69
N GLY A 233 -11.93 -18.64 -14.03
CA GLY A 233 -11.95 -19.70 -13.00
C GLY A 233 -11.13 -19.33 -11.75
N GLN A 234 -10.93 -18.06 -11.49
CA GLN A 234 -10.17 -17.54 -10.37
C GLN A 234 -11.08 -16.98 -9.28
N LYS A 235 -10.71 -17.17 -8.02
CA LYS A 235 -11.36 -16.48 -6.90
C LYS A 235 -10.97 -14.99 -6.92
N THR A 236 -11.85 -14.17 -6.40
CA THR A 236 -11.61 -12.73 -6.27
C THR A 236 -11.67 -12.31 -4.79
N ASP A 237 -10.83 -11.37 -4.41
CA ASP A 237 -10.85 -10.77 -3.08
C ASP A 237 -12.14 -9.99 -2.76
N TRP A 238 -12.95 -9.70 -3.79
CA TRP A 238 -14.26 -9.05 -3.63
C TRP A 238 -15.35 -9.96 -3.05
N GLU A 239 -15.05 -11.24 -2.80
CA GLU A 239 -15.90 -12.14 -2.02
C GLU A 239 -15.82 -11.83 -0.52
N ASP A 240 -14.74 -11.20 -0.05
CA ASP A 240 -14.60 -10.75 1.33
C ASP A 240 -15.41 -9.45 1.57
N PRO A 241 -16.47 -9.49 2.39
CA PRO A 241 -17.28 -8.32 2.70
C PRO A 241 -16.47 -7.24 3.45
N LYS A 242 -15.46 -7.60 4.23
CA LYS A 242 -14.58 -6.64 4.91
C LYS A 242 -13.75 -5.85 3.88
N ARG A 243 -13.29 -6.50 2.80
CA ARG A 243 -12.59 -5.84 1.71
C ARG A 243 -13.48 -4.81 1.01
N VAL A 244 -14.71 -5.21 0.67
CA VAL A 244 -15.70 -4.31 0.07
C VAL A 244 -15.97 -3.11 0.97
N GLU A 245 -16.18 -3.35 2.28
CA GLU A 245 -16.40 -2.28 3.25
C GLU A 245 -15.18 -1.36 3.39
N ALA A 246 -13.95 -1.90 3.35
CA ALA A 246 -12.74 -1.09 3.40
C ALA A 246 -12.71 -0.06 2.26
N PHE A 247 -13.06 -0.45 1.03
CA PHE A 247 -13.12 0.50 -0.08
C PHE A 247 -14.28 1.49 -0.01
N ARG A 248 -15.43 1.11 0.58
CA ARG A 248 -16.48 2.08 0.91
C ARG A 248 -15.98 3.12 1.91
N GLN A 249 -15.19 2.71 2.89
CA GLN A 249 -14.56 3.63 3.85
C GLN A 249 -13.46 4.48 3.19
N VAL A 250 -12.68 3.93 2.24
CA VAL A 250 -11.73 4.71 1.42
C VAL A 250 -12.44 5.85 0.70
N ILE A 251 -13.58 5.59 0.08
CA ILE A 251 -14.40 6.62 -0.58
C ILE A 251 -14.95 7.62 0.45
N LYS A 252 -15.48 7.14 1.57
CA LYS A 252 -16.10 7.96 2.62
C LYS A 252 -15.12 8.89 3.33
N LEU A 253 -13.87 8.47 3.54
CA LEU A 253 -12.84 9.24 4.22
C LEU A 253 -12.06 10.17 3.29
N ALA A 254 -12.29 10.10 1.99
CA ALA A 254 -11.70 11.00 1.01
C ALA A 254 -12.04 12.46 1.28
N GLY A 255 -11.19 13.37 0.80
CA GLY A 255 -11.33 14.81 0.98
C GLY A 255 -10.62 15.37 2.23
N ARG A 256 -10.12 14.50 3.12
CA ARG A 256 -9.31 14.92 4.28
C ARG A 256 -7.84 15.02 3.93
N SER A 257 -7.21 13.91 3.56
CA SER A 257 -5.79 13.85 3.19
C SER A 257 -5.57 13.55 1.71
N TYR A 258 -6.45 12.79 1.07
CA TYR A 258 -6.39 12.44 -0.35
C TYR A 258 -7.73 12.70 -1.04
N LYS A 259 -7.73 12.75 -2.36
CA LYS A 259 -8.93 12.86 -3.18
C LYS A 259 -9.23 11.53 -3.85
N ILE A 260 -10.51 11.23 -4.04
CA ILE A 260 -10.98 10.09 -4.83
C ILE A 260 -11.61 10.61 -6.13
N ARG A 261 -11.40 9.84 -7.19
CA ARG A 261 -11.99 10.04 -8.50
C ARG A 261 -12.55 8.71 -9.01
N MET A 262 -13.75 8.72 -9.50
CA MET A 262 -14.36 7.56 -10.15
C MET A 262 -14.59 7.88 -11.62
N ILE A 263 -14.22 6.96 -12.50
CA ILE A 263 -14.37 7.08 -13.94
C ILE A 263 -15.27 5.95 -14.41
N SER A 264 -16.45 6.30 -14.95
CA SER A 264 -17.36 5.33 -15.54
C SER A 264 -17.46 5.56 -17.03
N VAL A 265 -17.36 4.49 -17.82
CA VAL A 265 -17.52 4.51 -19.27
C VAL A 265 -18.82 3.83 -19.64
N LEU A 266 -19.74 4.59 -20.26
CA LEU A 266 -21.01 4.09 -20.77
C LEU A 266 -20.94 3.97 -22.30
N ILE A 267 -21.40 2.84 -22.81
CA ILE A 267 -21.62 2.60 -24.27
C ILE A 267 -23.05 2.18 -24.46
N GLY A 268 -23.81 3.01 -25.17
CA GLY A 268 -25.27 2.88 -25.19
C GLY A 268 -25.82 3.08 -23.77
N ASN A 269 -26.57 2.09 -23.29
CA ASN A 269 -27.13 2.09 -21.92
C ASN A 269 -26.41 1.14 -20.96
N GLN A 270 -25.20 0.68 -21.31
CA GLN A 270 -24.44 -0.27 -20.51
C GLN A 270 -23.19 0.38 -19.96
N ILE A 271 -22.85 0.07 -18.71
CA ILE A 271 -21.55 0.40 -18.12
C ILE A 271 -20.52 -0.57 -18.70
N ALA A 272 -19.58 -0.03 -19.49
CA ALA A 272 -18.52 -0.79 -20.12
C ALA A 272 -17.30 -0.96 -19.20
N GLY A 273 -17.06 0.02 -18.30
CA GLY A 273 -15.98 -0.03 -17.34
C GLY A 273 -16.13 1.02 -16.26
N VAL A 274 -15.59 0.73 -15.08
CA VAL A 274 -15.52 1.66 -13.95
C VAL A 274 -14.16 1.52 -13.28
N ASP A 275 -13.49 2.65 -13.01
CA ASP A 275 -12.23 2.72 -12.27
C ASP A 275 -12.35 3.63 -11.06
N LEU A 276 -11.77 3.22 -9.95
CA LEU A 276 -11.62 4.02 -8.74
C LEU A 276 -10.17 4.44 -8.59
N ILE A 277 -9.94 5.73 -8.55
CA ILE A 277 -8.65 6.38 -8.50
C ILE A 277 -8.50 7.16 -7.20
N ALA A 278 -7.30 7.14 -6.61
CA ALA A 278 -6.93 8.10 -5.58
C ALA A 278 -5.88 9.09 -6.12
N ILE A 279 -5.94 10.33 -5.63
CA ILE A 279 -4.99 11.39 -5.97
C ILE A 279 -4.34 11.87 -4.68
N PHE A 280 -3.02 11.77 -4.63
CA PHE A 280 -2.22 12.24 -3.51
C PHE A 280 -0.81 12.65 -3.97
N ASN A 281 -0.28 13.77 -3.49
CA ASN A 281 1.07 14.26 -3.79
C ASN A 281 1.45 14.22 -5.28
N ASN A 282 0.60 14.76 -6.15
CA ASN A 282 0.77 14.77 -7.60
C ASN A 282 0.94 13.37 -8.22
N CYS A 283 0.45 12.35 -7.54
CA CYS A 283 0.39 10.97 -8.03
C CYS A 283 -1.06 10.54 -8.19
N TYR A 284 -1.32 9.86 -9.31
CA TYR A 284 -2.61 9.29 -9.70
C TYR A 284 -2.53 7.78 -9.47
N TYR A 285 -3.23 7.26 -8.46
CA TYR A 285 -3.22 5.84 -8.07
C TYR A 285 -4.44 5.14 -8.65
N THR A 286 -4.24 4.18 -9.55
CA THR A 286 -5.34 3.37 -10.12
C THR A 286 -5.67 2.24 -9.13
N LEU A 287 -6.54 2.50 -8.16
CA LEU A 287 -6.78 1.58 -7.04
C LEU A 287 -7.41 0.27 -7.47
N ILE A 288 -8.57 0.34 -8.12
CA ILE A 288 -9.35 -0.83 -8.52
C ILE A 288 -10.13 -0.54 -9.78
N CYS A 289 -10.41 -1.57 -10.58
CA CYS A 289 -11.16 -1.46 -11.82
C CYS A 289 -12.11 -2.63 -12.05
N GLY A 290 -13.15 -2.38 -12.81
CA GLY A 290 -14.07 -3.40 -13.32
C GLY A 290 -14.42 -3.14 -14.79
N TYR A 291 -14.21 -4.14 -15.66
CA TYR A 291 -14.42 -4.00 -17.11
C TYR A 291 -15.28 -5.11 -17.70
N ASN A 292 -16.28 -4.75 -18.49
CA ASN A 292 -17.05 -5.67 -19.31
C ASN A 292 -16.29 -5.99 -20.62
N VAL A 293 -15.21 -6.77 -20.48
CA VAL A 293 -14.35 -7.12 -21.62
C VAL A 293 -15.03 -8.05 -22.62
N ARG A 294 -16.08 -8.78 -22.20
CA ARG A 294 -16.86 -9.67 -23.06
C ARG A 294 -17.65 -8.91 -24.11
N SER A 295 -18.34 -7.86 -23.70
CA SER A 295 -19.11 -7.01 -24.60
C SER A 295 -18.26 -5.96 -25.29
N PHE A 296 -17.25 -5.43 -24.61
CA PHE A 296 -16.46 -4.29 -25.05
C PHE A 296 -14.96 -4.60 -25.05
N SER A 297 -14.54 -5.49 -25.97
CA SER A 297 -13.11 -5.85 -26.12
C SER A 297 -12.26 -4.61 -26.40
N GLY A 298 -11.19 -4.42 -25.59
CA GLY A 298 -10.29 -3.26 -25.64
C GLY A 298 -10.67 -2.13 -24.68
N ILE A 299 -11.74 -2.29 -23.89
CA ILE A 299 -12.20 -1.25 -22.93
C ILE A 299 -11.13 -0.89 -21.92
N GLY A 300 -10.40 -1.85 -21.33
CA GLY A 300 -9.34 -1.57 -20.37
C GLY A 300 -8.22 -0.72 -20.98
N ASN A 301 -7.78 -1.02 -22.21
CA ASN A 301 -6.79 -0.20 -22.91
C ASN A 301 -7.32 1.22 -23.21
N PHE A 302 -8.59 1.35 -23.55
CA PHE A 302 -9.22 2.64 -23.75
C PHE A 302 -9.22 3.48 -22.47
N VAL A 303 -9.61 2.87 -21.34
CA VAL A 303 -9.64 3.56 -20.03
C VAL A 303 -8.24 3.95 -19.58
N ASN A 304 -7.25 3.06 -19.67
CA ASN A 304 -5.87 3.39 -19.33
C ASN A 304 -5.35 4.61 -20.12
N LEU A 305 -5.63 4.69 -21.42
CA LEU A 305 -5.23 5.85 -22.23
C LEU A 305 -5.99 7.12 -21.86
N PHE A 306 -7.27 7.00 -21.47
CA PHE A 306 -8.04 8.12 -20.93
C PHE A 306 -7.48 8.59 -19.60
N GLU A 307 -7.09 7.69 -18.71
CA GLU A 307 -6.48 8.00 -17.40
C GLU A 307 -5.16 8.74 -17.54
N ILE A 308 -4.35 8.40 -18.55
CA ILE A 308 -3.12 9.14 -18.86
C ILE A 308 -3.45 10.60 -19.22
N ASP A 309 -4.42 10.81 -20.12
CA ASP A 309 -4.86 12.17 -20.48
C ASP A 309 -5.48 12.91 -19.29
N ASP A 310 -6.24 12.21 -18.45
CA ASP A 310 -6.88 12.77 -17.28
C ASP A 310 -5.86 13.19 -16.22
N ALA A 311 -4.87 12.33 -15.94
CA ALA A 311 -3.78 12.60 -15.01
C ALA A 311 -2.92 13.81 -15.49
N ILE A 312 -2.60 13.88 -16.78
CA ILE A 312 -1.87 15.02 -17.37
C ILE A 312 -2.70 16.30 -17.20
N ARG A 313 -4.00 16.28 -17.54
CA ARG A 313 -4.89 17.45 -17.40
C ARG A 313 -5.03 17.91 -15.95
N LEU A 314 -4.97 17.00 -14.99
CA LEU A 314 -4.99 17.29 -13.56
C LEU A 314 -3.63 17.74 -13.01
N GLY A 315 -2.58 17.81 -13.85
CA GLY A 315 -1.23 18.22 -13.45
C GLY A 315 -0.49 17.18 -12.61
N MET A 316 -0.84 15.91 -12.74
CA MET A 316 -0.13 14.84 -12.03
C MET A 316 1.25 14.62 -12.64
N LYS A 317 2.22 14.24 -11.79
CA LYS A 317 3.59 13.93 -12.22
C LYS A 317 3.76 12.47 -12.63
N LYS A 318 2.95 11.59 -12.06
CA LYS A 318 3.03 10.14 -12.33
C LYS A 318 1.68 9.46 -12.11
N ILE A 319 1.52 8.31 -12.75
CA ILE A 319 0.48 7.33 -12.44
C ILE A 319 1.14 6.13 -11.77
N ASP A 320 0.53 5.66 -10.69
CA ASP A 320 0.91 4.45 -9.98
C ASP A 320 -0.16 3.38 -10.23
N PHE A 321 0.21 2.34 -10.99
CA PHE A 321 -0.67 1.23 -11.34
C PHE A 321 -0.60 0.08 -10.33
N LEU A 322 0.01 0.33 -9.18
CA LEU A 322 0.10 -0.57 -8.04
C LEU A 322 0.91 -1.86 -8.35
N GLN A 323 0.96 -2.76 -7.36
CA GLN A 323 1.66 -4.04 -7.48
C GLN A 323 1.01 -4.98 -8.50
N ASN A 324 1.66 -6.11 -8.71
CA ASN A 324 1.32 -7.22 -9.58
C ASN A 324 1.37 -6.90 -11.08
N SER A 325 2.15 -7.69 -11.79
CA SER A 325 2.34 -7.59 -13.24
C SER A 325 1.05 -7.85 -14.02
N TYR A 326 0.27 -8.84 -13.58
CA TYR A 326 -0.85 -9.39 -14.37
C TYR A 326 -0.45 -9.67 -15.83
N GLU A 327 0.84 -9.96 -16.08
CA GLU A 327 1.44 -10.26 -17.40
C GLU A 327 1.41 -9.12 -18.42
N TRP A 328 0.65 -8.07 -18.17
CA TRP A 328 0.49 -6.97 -19.12
C TRP A 328 1.23 -5.69 -18.71
N LYS A 329 1.34 -5.38 -17.41
CA LYS A 329 1.95 -4.12 -16.94
C LYS A 329 3.42 -3.98 -17.36
N ASP A 330 4.18 -5.09 -17.39
CA ASP A 330 5.59 -5.12 -17.80
C ASP A 330 5.85 -4.58 -19.23
N ASN A 331 4.82 -4.65 -20.09
CA ASN A 331 4.92 -4.17 -21.45
C ASN A 331 4.62 -2.68 -21.61
N PHE A 332 4.10 -2.04 -20.56
CA PHE A 332 3.54 -0.70 -20.61
C PHE A 332 4.18 0.28 -19.62
N PHE A 333 4.63 -0.18 -18.47
CA PHE A 333 5.02 0.67 -17.35
C PHE A 333 6.36 0.24 -16.76
N ASP A 334 6.99 1.15 -16.03
CA ASP A 334 8.25 0.88 -15.35
C ASP A 334 8.02 0.12 -14.06
N ALA A 335 8.66 -1.05 -13.92
CA ALA A 335 8.62 -1.83 -12.69
C ALA A 335 9.52 -1.19 -11.63
N VAL A 336 8.97 -0.96 -10.45
CA VAL A 336 9.69 -0.45 -9.28
C VAL A 336 9.73 -1.56 -8.23
N PRO A 337 10.92 -2.07 -7.85
CA PRO A 337 11.04 -3.17 -6.91
C PRO A 337 10.56 -2.76 -5.52
N LEU A 338 9.83 -3.67 -4.90
CA LEU A 338 9.43 -3.63 -3.50
C LEU A 338 10.01 -4.85 -2.79
N PHE A 339 9.96 -4.84 -1.47
CA PHE A 339 10.57 -5.86 -0.63
C PHE A 339 9.63 -6.28 0.48
N LYS A 340 9.91 -7.44 1.07
CA LYS A 340 9.21 -7.98 2.23
C LYS A 340 10.19 -8.41 3.31
N TYR A 341 9.68 -8.51 4.54
CA TYR A 341 10.40 -9.00 5.71
C TYR A 341 9.48 -9.92 6.51
N GLU A 342 9.97 -11.10 6.88
CA GLU A 342 9.27 -12.09 7.69
C GLU A 342 10.09 -12.44 8.93
N LYS A 343 9.40 -12.68 10.06
CA LYS A 343 10.01 -13.07 11.33
C LYS A 343 9.23 -14.18 12.00
#